data_e1e5be4ad04f2ffc4876481b3a0a9050
#
_entry.id   e1e5be4ad04f2ffc4876481b3a0a9050
#
_cell.length_a   1.000
_cell.length_b   1.000
_cell.length_c   1.000
_cell.angle_alpha   90.00
_cell.angle_beta   90.00
_cell.angle_gamma   90.00
#
_symmetry.space_group_name_H-M   'P 1'
#
loop_
_entity.id
_entity.type
_entity.pdbx_description
1 polymer ?
#
loop_
_entity_poly.entity_id
_entity_poly.type
_entity_poly.pdbx_seq_one_letter_code
_entity_poly.pdbx_strand_id
1 'polypeptide(L)'
;MKTQHIVLVGLPGVGKSTMGKALATATNRPLVDTDLRIKAQTGKTINEIFAQQGEETFRNLETHAISKALESTTASIIPLGGGAVLRERNRQMLQGHRVIYLQASPKTVAARIANNVSARPLFKGSDPVVKLQELLNAREYLYKQVATDVLNTDGMTFKQSTDALERLVFADPVARNKISQIMQAATISRQREALRRVDVDGPRPYQVLIGQGASAQLSHTLVELGYSKSTPSYCPRRLMR
;
A
#
# COMPACT_ATOMS: atom_id res chain seq x y z
N MET A 1 8.17 29.53 -1.53
CA MET A 1 8.14 28.20 -0.93
C MET A 1 7.37 27.25 -1.84
N LYS A 2 7.84 26.00 -2.05
CA LYS A 2 7.12 25.04 -2.87
C LYS A 2 5.84 24.59 -2.14
N THR A 3 4.70 24.56 -2.83
CA THR A 3 3.42 24.12 -2.26
C THR A 3 3.50 22.65 -1.84
N GLN A 4 3.17 22.32 -0.58
CA GLN A 4 3.16 20.96 -0.11
C GLN A 4 1.77 20.31 -0.31
N HIS A 5 1.70 19.41 -1.27
CA HIS A 5 0.51 18.57 -1.49
C HIS A 5 0.48 17.37 -0.54
N ILE A 6 -0.70 16.78 -0.36
CA ILE A 6 -0.88 15.48 0.29
C ILE A 6 -1.17 14.45 -0.80
N VAL A 7 -0.26 13.50 -0.96
CA VAL A 7 -0.33 12.46 -1.99
C VAL A 7 -0.69 11.14 -1.36
N LEU A 8 -1.66 10.41 -1.94
CA LEU A 8 -2.06 9.09 -1.45
C LEU A 8 -1.54 8.01 -2.40
N VAL A 9 -0.77 7.06 -1.87
CA VAL A 9 -0.23 5.90 -2.59
C VAL A 9 -0.67 4.58 -1.96
N GLY A 10 -0.58 3.48 -2.70
CA GLY A 10 -0.94 2.14 -2.24
C GLY A 10 -1.62 1.30 -3.31
N LEU A 11 -2.00 0.06 -2.98
CA LEU A 11 -2.59 -0.90 -3.90
C LEU A 11 -3.83 -0.35 -4.64
N PRO A 12 -4.08 -0.83 -5.88
CA PRO A 12 -5.37 -0.59 -6.55
C PRO A 12 -6.51 -1.14 -5.67
N GLY A 13 -7.56 -0.35 -5.46
CA GLY A 13 -8.70 -0.77 -4.64
C GLY A 13 -8.56 -0.54 -3.13
N VAL A 14 -7.41 -0.09 -2.61
CA VAL A 14 -7.23 0.18 -1.18
C VAL A 14 -8.11 1.33 -0.63
N GLY A 15 -8.66 2.19 -1.53
CA GLY A 15 -9.56 3.28 -1.16
C GLY A 15 -8.99 4.69 -1.33
N LYS A 16 -7.87 4.87 -2.04
CA LYS A 16 -7.19 6.18 -2.23
C LYS A 16 -8.13 7.30 -2.69
N SER A 17 -8.86 7.09 -3.78
CA SER A 17 -9.78 8.11 -4.33
C SER A 17 -10.92 8.43 -3.37
N THR A 18 -11.51 7.41 -2.73
CA THR A 18 -12.62 7.59 -1.81
C THR A 18 -12.19 8.29 -0.52
N MET A 19 -11.08 7.86 0.08
CA MET A 19 -10.49 8.49 1.26
C MET A 19 -9.93 9.88 0.93
N GLY A 20 -9.33 10.03 -0.27
CA GLY A 20 -8.88 11.33 -0.75
C GLY A 20 -10.00 12.34 -0.88
N LYS A 21 -11.17 11.92 -1.36
CA LYS A 21 -12.37 12.78 -1.43
C LYS A 21 -12.84 13.23 -0.03
N ALA A 22 -12.92 12.31 0.93
CA ALA A 22 -13.26 12.64 2.31
C ALA A 22 -12.26 13.63 2.92
N LEU A 23 -10.96 13.35 2.77
CA LEU A 23 -9.90 14.22 3.26
C LEU A 23 -9.92 15.61 2.59
N ALA A 24 -10.20 15.69 1.29
CA ALA A 24 -10.33 16.96 0.56
C ALA A 24 -11.43 17.83 1.16
N THR A 25 -12.59 17.21 1.47
CA THR A 25 -13.70 17.90 2.15
C THR A 25 -13.28 18.36 3.56
N ALA A 26 -12.71 17.48 4.37
CA ALA A 26 -12.31 17.80 5.75
C ALA A 26 -11.21 18.87 5.85
N THR A 27 -10.32 18.96 4.85
CA THR A 27 -9.21 19.92 4.83
C THR A 27 -9.53 21.18 4.02
N ASN A 28 -10.70 21.26 3.37
CA ASN A 28 -11.06 22.30 2.40
C ASN A 28 -9.97 22.48 1.30
N ARG A 29 -9.42 21.36 0.81
CA ARG A 29 -8.40 21.35 -0.25
C ARG A 29 -8.98 20.74 -1.52
N PRO A 30 -8.55 21.19 -2.72
CA PRO A 30 -8.93 20.57 -3.97
C PRO A 30 -8.51 19.09 -4.02
N LEU A 31 -9.40 18.23 -4.58
CA LEU A 31 -9.07 16.86 -4.94
C LEU A 31 -8.57 16.81 -6.38
N VAL A 32 -7.42 16.20 -6.60
CA VAL A 32 -6.81 16.03 -7.91
C VAL A 32 -6.49 14.55 -8.13
N ASP A 33 -7.51 13.77 -8.52
CA ASP A 33 -7.33 12.36 -8.86
C ASP A 33 -6.69 12.23 -10.25
N THR A 34 -5.50 11.62 -10.32
CA THR A 34 -4.72 11.51 -11.56
C THR A 34 -5.38 10.59 -12.59
N ASP A 35 -6.04 9.52 -12.16
CA ASP A 35 -6.74 8.59 -13.05
C ASP A 35 -7.96 9.27 -13.68
N LEU A 36 -8.70 10.08 -12.90
CA LEU A 36 -9.81 10.87 -13.42
C LEU A 36 -9.34 11.97 -14.39
N ARG A 37 -8.19 12.61 -14.14
CA ARG A 37 -7.60 13.58 -15.06
C ARG A 37 -7.22 12.96 -16.40
N ILE A 38 -6.57 11.80 -16.38
CA ILE A 38 -6.23 11.07 -17.62
C ILE A 38 -7.50 10.74 -18.40
N LYS A 39 -8.53 10.25 -17.73
CA LYS A 39 -9.82 9.96 -18.35
C LYS A 39 -10.46 11.22 -18.98
N ALA A 40 -10.47 12.34 -18.26
CA ALA A 40 -11.01 13.59 -18.75
C ALA A 40 -10.22 14.14 -19.96
N GLN A 41 -8.89 14.03 -19.95
CA GLN A 41 -8.01 14.49 -21.01
C GLN A 41 -8.11 13.64 -22.28
N THR A 42 -8.26 12.32 -22.15
CA THR A 42 -8.20 11.39 -23.27
C THR A 42 -9.60 10.99 -23.80
N GLY A 43 -10.64 11.25 -23.01
CA GLY A 43 -11.99 10.73 -23.29
C GLY A 43 -12.12 9.20 -23.15
N LYS A 44 -11.04 8.51 -22.73
CA LYS A 44 -10.96 7.04 -22.65
C LYS A 44 -10.84 6.58 -21.21
N THR A 45 -11.33 5.39 -20.93
CA THR A 45 -11.05 4.69 -19.69
C THR A 45 -9.60 4.22 -19.65
N ILE A 46 -9.03 4.03 -18.45
CA ILE A 46 -7.69 3.46 -18.27
C ILE A 46 -7.54 2.13 -19.04
N ASN A 47 -8.59 1.30 -19.04
CA ASN A 47 -8.61 0.00 -19.71
C ASN A 47 -8.53 0.15 -21.24
N GLU A 48 -9.24 1.09 -21.82
CA GLU A 48 -9.18 1.37 -23.25
C GLU A 48 -7.81 1.89 -23.67
N ILE A 49 -7.17 2.71 -22.82
CA ILE A 49 -5.79 3.17 -23.08
C ILE A 49 -4.83 1.98 -23.10
N PHE A 50 -4.91 1.10 -22.08
CA PHE A 50 -4.07 -0.10 -22.05
C PHE A 50 -4.29 -1.02 -23.26
N ALA A 51 -5.56 -1.25 -23.63
CA ALA A 51 -5.90 -2.14 -24.74
C ALA A 51 -5.52 -1.57 -26.12
N GLN A 52 -5.69 -0.27 -26.33
CA GLN A 52 -5.52 0.38 -27.64
C GLN A 52 -4.13 0.99 -27.85
N GLN A 53 -3.48 1.45 -26.77
CA GLN A 53 -2.25 2.24 -26.84
C GLN A 53 -1.09 1.64 -26.03
N GLY A 54 -1.35 0.59 -25.24
CA GLY A 54 -0.34 -0.11 -24.48
C GLY A 54 0.01 0.55 -23.14
N GLU A 55 0.74 -0.19 -22.31
CA GLU A 55 1.12 0.24 -20.97
C GLU A 55 2.03 1.48 -20.99
N GLU A 56 2.99 1.53 -21.92
CA GLU A 56 3.96 2.63 -21.97
C GLU A 56 3.29 3.99 -22.21
N THR A 57 2.29 4.03 -23.12
CA THR A 57 1.49 5.24 -23.37
C THR A 57 0.73 5.67 -22.11
N PHE A 58 0.10 4.71 -21.42
CA PHE A 58 -0.56 5.01 -20.15
C PHE A 58 0.41 5.58 -19.12
N ARG A 59 1.60 4.98 -18.97
CA ARG A 59 2.61 5.46 -18.04
C ARG A 59 3.12 6.87 -18.36
N ASN A 60 3.18 7.23 -19.63
CA ASN A 60 3.52 8.59 -20.04
C ASN A 60 2.42 9.59 -19.64
N LEU A 61 1.16 9.24 -19.87
CA LEU A 61 0.01 10.04 -19.44
C LEU A 61 -0.05 10.16 -17.91
N GLU A 62 0.20 9.08 -17.18
CA GLU A 62 0.24 9.05 -15.71
C GLU A 62 1.34 10.00 -15.18
N THR A 63 2.55 9.91 -15.73
CA THR A 63 3.66 10.81 -15.38
C THR A 63 3.32 12.27 -15.65
N HIS A 64 2.72 12.57 -16.81
CA HIS A 64 2.29 13.93 -17.15
C HIS A 64 1.20 14.44 -16.19
N ALA A 65 0.19 13.62 -15.89
CA ALA A 65 -0.88 13.99 -14.97
C ALA A 65 -0.36 14.28 -13.55
N ILE A 66 0.63 13.49 -13.07
CA ILE A 66 1.30 13.69 -11.79
C ILE A 66 2.06 15.03 -11.81
N SER A 67 2.90 15.28 -12.82
CA SER A 67 3.64 16.54 -12.95
C SER A 67 2.69 17.74 -12.87
N LYS A 68 1.64 17.73 -13.68
CA LYS A 68 0.64 18.80 -13.70
C LYS A 68 -0.13 18.96 -12.39
N ALA A 69 -0.35 17.87 -11.64
CA ALA A 69 -0.98 17.95 -10.33
C ALA A 69 -0.05 18.61 -9.29
N LEU A 70 1.25 18.28 -9.34
CA LEU A 70 2.25 18.78 -8.40
C LEU A 70 2.75 20.21 -8.71
N GLU A 71 2.53 20.71 -9.92
CA GLU A 71 2.82 22.10 -10.32
C GLU A 71 1.80 23.11 -9.77
N SER A 72 0.67 22.64 -9.24
CA SER A 72 -0.36 23.53 -8.69
C SER A 72 0.17 24.35 -7.51
N THR A 73 -0.16 25.64 -7.50
CA THR A 73 0.14 26.54 -6.37
C THR A 73 -0.83 26.38 -5.20
N THR A 74 -1.94 25.67 -5.42
CA THR A 74 -2.93 25.38 -4.38
C THR A 74 -2.69 24.01 -3.78
N ALA A 75 -2.45 23.94 -2.48
CA ALA A 75 -2.24 22.69 -1.76
C ALA A 75 -3.43 21.74 -1.92
N SER A 76 -3.22 20.60 -2.56
CA SER A 76 -4.25 19.68 -3.00
C SER A 76 -4.08 18.29 -2.39
N ILE A 77 -5.14 17.49 -2.39
CA ILE A 77 -5.13 16.05 -2.11
C ILE A 77 -5.01 15.33 -3.45
N ILE A 78 -3.98 14.49 -3.60
CA ILE A 78 -3.65 13.86 -4.89
C ILE A 78 -3.59 12.33 -4.72
N PRO A 79 -4.70 11.61 -4.92
CA PRO A 79 -4.66 10.15 -5.06
C PRO A 79 -3.95 9.76 -6.36
N LEU A 80 -2.97 8.84 -6.28
CA LEU A 80 -2.27 8.31 -7.44
C LEU A 80 -2.78 6.93 -7.85
N GLY A 81 -2.64 6.58 -9.12
CA GLY A 81 -2.78 5.21 -9.60
C GLY A 81 -1.87 4.24 -8.84
N GLY A 82 -2.33 2.98 -8.65
CA GLY A 82 -1.55 1.99 -7.86
C GLY A 82 -0.20 1.60 -8.49
N GLY A 83 0.02 1.91 -9.77
CA GLY A 83 1.28 1.69 -10.48
C GLY A 83 2.15 2.93 -10.62
N ALA A 84 1.71 4.08 -10.17
CA ALA A 84 2.41 5.35 -10.35
C ALA A 84 3.84 5.34 -9.79
N VAL A 85 4.07 4.61 -8.70
CA VAL A 85 5.39 4.48 -8.05
C VAL A 85 6.38 3.61 -8.83
N LEU A 86 5.95 2.89 -9.88
CA LEU A 86 6.85 2.04 -10.67
C LEU A 86 7.92 2.86 -11.39
N ARG A 87 7.57 4.04 -11.91
CA ARG A 87 8.53 4.93 -12.57
C ARG A 87 9.32 5.73 -11.55
N GLU A 88 10.63 5.67 -11.65
CA GLU A 88 11.54 6.44 -10.80
C GLU A 88 11.29 7.94 -10.90
N ARG A 89 11.06 8.45 -12.11
CA ARG A 89 10.72 9.87 -12.33
C ARG A 89 9.52 10.32 -11.49
N ASN A 90 8.48 9.48 -11.39
CA ASN A 90 7.32 9.79 -10.55
C ASN A 90 7.72 9.85 -9.07
N ARG A 91 8.53 8.89 -8.59
CA ARG A 91 9.00 8.87 -7.20
C ARG A 91 9.84 10.10 -6.86
N GLN A 92 10.70 10.55 -7.79
CA GLN A 92 11.49 11.78 -7.64
C GLN A 92 10.60 13.02 -7.53
N MET A 93 9.54 13.13 -8.34
CA MET A 93 8.60 14.26 -8.28
C MET A 93 7.84 14.34 -6.95
N LEU A 94 7.65 13.22 -6.26
CA LEU A 94 6.98 13.18 -4.95
C LEU A 94 7.82 13.75 -3.81
N GLN A 95 9.12 13.94 -3.99
CA GLN A 95 10.01 14.48 -2.97
C GLN A 95 9.60 15.90 -2.56
N GLY A 96 9.57 16.14 -1.25
CA GLY A 96 9.15 17.43 -0.67
C GLY A 96 7.62 17.58 -0.52
N HIS A 97 6.83 16.59 -0.98
CA HIS A 97 5.40 16.51 -0.69
C HIS A 97 5.13 15.56 0.47
N ARG A 98 3.95 15.66 1.06
CA ARG A 98 3.50 14.73 2.09
C ARG A 98 2.89 13.51 1.43
N VAL A 99 3.56 12.37 1.46
CA VAL A 99 3.12 11.13 0.82
C VAL A 99 2.63 10.14 1.87
N ILE A 100 1.35 9.79 1.83
CA ILE A 100 0.74 8.84 2.76
C ILE A 100 0.51 7.50 2.05
N TYR A 101 1.18 6.46 2.53
CA TYR A 101 0.94 5.10 2.08
C TYR A 101 -0.27 4.51 2.80
N LEU A 102 -1.37 4.32 2.06
CA LEU A 102 -2.52 3.57 2.54
C LEU A 102 -2.23 2.07 2.41
N GLN A 103 -1.87 1.45 3.53
CA GLN A 103 -1.55 0.04 3.60
C GLN A 103 -2.80 -0.77 3.95
N ALA A 104 -3.00 -1.89 3.27
CA ALA A 104 -3.95 -2.94 3.65
C ALA A 104 -3.51 -4.27 3.07
N SER A 105 -3.88 -5.37 3.72
CA SER A 105 -3.64 -6.72 3.23
C SER A 105 -4.41 -6.99 1.94
N PRO A 106 -3.91 -7.86 1.04
CA PRO A 106 -4.61 -8.29 -0.16
C PRO A 106 -6.04 -8.79 0.12
N LYS A 107 -6.24 -9.52 1.21
CA LYS A 107 -7.55 -10.01 1.65
C LYS A 107 -8.51 -8.86 1.96
N THR A 108 -8.06 -7.86 2.70
CA THR A 108 -8.86 -6.66 3.00
C THR A 108 -9.21 -5.88 1.74
N VAL A 109 -8.24 -5.69 0.83
CA VAL A 109 -8.48 -4.98 -0.43
C VAL A 109 -9.44 -5.78 -1.33
N ALA A 110 -9.28 -7.09 -1.45
CA ALA A 110 -10.19 -7.95 -2.21
C ALA A 110 -11.63 -7.85 -1.69
N ALA A 111 -11.84 -7.87 -0.37
CA ALA A 111 -13.16 -7.69 0.23
C ALA A 111 -13.78 -6.31 -0.09
N ARG A 112 -12.97 -5.24 -0.10
CA ARG A 112 -13.44 -3.88 -0.44
C ARG A 112 -13.87 -3.73 -1.91
N ILE A 113 -13.25 -4.48 -2.82
CA ILE A 113 -13.56 -4.41 -4.24
C ILE A 113 -14.54 -5.49 -4.71
N ALA A 114 -14.96 -6.41 -3.84
CA ALA A 114 -15.78 -7.59 -4.20
C ALA A 114 -17.00 -7.23 -5.06
N ASN A 115 -17.70 -6.15 -4.74
CA ASN A 115 -18.88 -5.69 -5.49
C ASN A 115 -18.56 -5.07 -6.86
N ASN A 116 -17.27 -4.84 -7.19
CA ASN A 116 -16.83 -4.18 -8.42
C ASN A 116 -15.68 -4.92 -9.12
N VAL A 117 -15.42 -6.18 -8.78
CA VAL A 117 -14.31 -6.98 -9.37
C VAL A 117 -14.48 -7.13 -10.88
N SER A 118 -15.70 -7.45 -11.34
CA SER A 118 -16.00 -7.63 -12.76
C SER A 118 -15.76 -6.39 -13.62
N ALA A 119 -15.87 -5.19 -13.03
CA ALA A 119 -15.57 -3.92 -13.70
C ALA A 119 -14.07 -3.59 -13.77
N ARG A 120 -13.20 -4.44 -13.20
CA ARG A 120 -11.75 -4.22 -13.12
C ARG A 120 -10.98 -5.29 -13.90
N PRO A 121 -10.52 -5.02 -15.15
CA PRO A 121 -9.78 -5.97 -15.97
C PRO A 121 -8.55 -6.58 -15.30
N LEU A 122 -7.93 -5.85 -14.38
CA LEU A 122 -6.77 -6.31 -13.60
C LEU A 122 -7.01 -7.65 -12.88
N PHE A 123 -8.27 -7.97 -12.55
CA PHE A 123 -8.65 -9.19 -11.83
C PHE A 123 -9.39 -10.21 -12.71
N LYS A 124 -9.54 -9.94 -14.02
CA LYS A 124 -10.24 -10.83 -14.92
C LYS A 124 -9.51 -12.17 -15.03
N GLY A 125 -10.21 -13.26 -14.70
CA GLY A 125 -9.67 -14.62 -14.82
C GLY A 125 -8.68 -15.04 -13.72
N SER A 126 -8.55 -14.27 -12.64
CA SER A 126 -7.63 -14.55 -11.52
C SER A 126 -8.32 -14.36 -10.17
N ASP A 127 -7.87 -15.09 -9.15
CA ASP A 127 -8.27 -14.78 -7.77
C ASP A 127 -7.76 -13.39 -7.39
N PRO A 128 -8.66 -12.46 -7.01
CA PRO A 128 -8.25 -11.09 -6.65
C PRO A 128 -7.23 -11.04 -5.50
N VAL A 129 -7.29 -11.98 -4.54
CA VAL A 129 -6.34 -12.02 -3.41
C VAL A 129 -4.94 -12.37 -3.90
N VAL A 130 -4.82 -13.38 -4.76
CA VAL A 130 -3.55 -13.81 -5.35
C VAL A 130 -2.94 -12.66 -6.17
N LYS A 131 -3.76 -12.05 -7.04
CA LYS A 131 -3.30 -10.93 -7.88
C LYS A 131 -2.85 -9.72 -7.07
N LEU A 132 -3.59 -9.37 -6.02
CA LEU A 132 -3.23 -8.28 -5.11
C LEU A 132 -1.95 -8.61 -4.33
N GLN A 133 -1.72 -9.89 -3.97
CA GLN A 133 -0.48 -10.31 -3.30
C GLN A 133 0.73 -10.15 -4.23
N GLU A 134 0.61 -10.54 -5.50
CA GLU A 134 1.66 -10.32 -6.51
C GLU A 134 2.00 -8.82 -6.63
N LEU A 135 0.95 -7.98 -6.74
CA LEU A 135 1.13 -6.52 -6.84
C LEU A 135 1.76 -5.93 -5.58
N LEU A 136 1.40 -6.43 -4.40
CA LEU A 136 1.99 -5.98 -3.14
C LEU A 136 3.47 -6.36 -3.08
N ASN A 137 3.81 -7.62 -3.37
CA ASN A 137 5.20 -8.11 -3.38
C ASN A 137 6.09 -7.27 -4.33
N ALA A 138 5.55 -6.89 -5.48
CA ALA A 138 6.29 -6.11 -6.47
C ALA A 138 6.41 -4.62 -6.14
N ARG A 139 5.52 -4.05 -5.29
CA ARG A 139 5.38 -2.59 -5.16
C ARG A 139 5.50 -2.07 -3.73
N GLU A 140 5.38 -2.90 -2.70
CA GLU A 140 5.34 -2.44 -1.32
C GLU A 140 6.58 -1.62 -0.94
N TYR A 141 7.77 -2.09 -1.36
CA TYR A 141 9.01 -1.39 -1.08
C TYR A 141 9.04 0.02 -1.74
N LEU A 142 8.44 0.17 -2.93
CA LEU A 142 8.34 1.47 -3.61
C LEU A 142 7.35 2.41 -2.91
N TYR A 143 6.21 1.88 -2.42
CA TYR A 143 5.29 2.69 -1.60
C TYR A 143 5.98 3.17 -0.34
N LYS A 144 6.71 2.29 0.37
CA LYS A 144 7.47 2.63 1.58
C LYS A 144 8.59 3.62 1.29
N GLN A 145 9.27 3.50 0.14
CA GLN A 145 10.36 4.40 -0.27
C GLN A 145 9.89 5.86 -0.41
N VAL A 146 8.69 6.09 -0.94
CA VAL A 146 8.17 7.45 -1.16
C VAL A 146 7.35 7.98 0.01
N ALA A 147 6.91 7.12 0.91
CA ALA A 147 6.01 7.49 2.00
C ALA A 147 6.71 8.32 3.08
N THR A 148 6.08 9.43 3.46
CA THR A 148 6.41 10.16 4.70
C THR A 148 5.63 9.62 5.89
N ASP A 149 4.45 9.08 5.63
CA ASP A 149 3.56 8.51 6.64
C ASP A 149 2.95 7.19 6.10
N VAL A 150 2.68 6.23 7.00
CA VAL A 150 2.01 4.98 6.68
C VAL A 150 0.74 4.85 7.51
N LEU A 151 -0.38 4.63 6.84
CA LEU A 151 -1.67 4.36 7.47
C LEU A 151 -2.13 2.94 7.15
N ASN A 152 -2.03 2.04 8.12
CA ASN A 152 -2.60 0.70 7.99
C ASN A 152 -4.11 0.76 8.24
N THR A 153 -4.88 0.26 7.28
CA THR A 153 -6.35 0.27 7.31
C THR A 153 -6.96 -1.14 7.44
N ASP A 154 -6.14 -2.16 7.75
CA ASP A 154 -6.66 -3.51 7.99
C ASP A 154 -7.58 -3.54 9.20
N GLY A 155 -8.72 -4.23 9.04
CA GLY A 155 -9.74 -4.34 10.08
C GLY A 155 -10.50 -3.05 10.39
N MET A 156 -10.27 -1.99 9.61
CA MET A 156 -11.00 -0.73 9.76
C MET A 156 -12.18 -0.65 8.80
N THR A 157 -13.30 -0.13 9.28
CA THR A 157 -14.39 0.34 8.41
C THR A 157 -13.91 1.56 7.60
N PHE A 158 -14.68 1.92 6.57
CA PHE A 158 -14.38 3.14 5.79
C PHE A 158 -14.32 4.38 6.68
N LYS A 159 -15.31 4.55 7.58
CA LYS A 159 -15.33 5.67 8.53
C LYS A 159 -14.10 5.70 9.43
N GLN A 160 -13.73 4.57 10.03
CA GLN A 160 -12.53 4.49 10.88
C GLN A 160 -11.26 4.83 10.10
N SER A 161 -11.15 4.39 8.84
CA SER A 161 -10.00 4.67 7.99
C SER A 161 -9.91 6.16 7.63
N THR A 162 -11.05 6.82 7.35
CA THR A 162 -11.07 8.27 7.07
C THR A 162 -10.77 9.09 8.32
N ASP A 163 -11.38 8.77 9.45
CA ASP A 163 -11.11 9.43 10.73
C ASP A 163 -9.61 9.31 11.13
N ALA A 164 -9.01 8.14 10.89
CA ALA A 164 -7.59 7.92 11.16
C ALA A 164 -6.69 8.73 10.20
N LEU A 165 -7.06 8.81 8.92
CA LEU A 165 -6.34 9.62 7.94
C LEU A 165 -6.40 11.12 8.28
N GLU A 166 -7.56 11.61 8.67
CA GLU A 166 -7.75 12.99 9.12
C GLU A 166 -6.89 13.30 10.36
N ARG A 167 -6.95 12.46 11.39
CA ARG A 167 -6.11 12.60 12.58
C ARG A 167 -4.62 12.64 12.23
N LEU A 168 -4.18 11.74 11.33
CA LEU A 168 -2.79 11.72 10.87
C LEU A 168 -2.43 13.04 10.18
N VAL A 169 -3.32 13.60 9.38
CA VAL A 169 -3.07 14.84 8.64
C VAL A 169 -3.07 16.08 9.54
N PHE A 170 -3.99 16.16 10.48
CA PHE A 170 -4.11 17.30 11.40
C PHE A 170 -3.16 17.24 12.61
N ALA A 171 -2.57 16.07 12.91
CA ALA A 171 -1.61 15.95 14.01
C ALA A 171 -0.37 16.82 13.75
N ASP A 172 0.18 17.36 14.83
CA ASP A 172 1.47 18.02 14.77
C ASP A 172 2.61 17.03 14.39
N PRO A 173 3.79 17.49 13.96
CA PRO A 173 4.87 16.61 13.52
C PRO A 173 5.34 15.59 14.58
N VAL A 174 5.30 15.94 15.86
CA VAL A 174 5.71 15.03 16.95
C VAL A 174 4.66 13.97 17.21
N ALA A 175 3.38 14.38 17.29
CA ALA A 175 2.26 13.45 17.44
C ALA A 175 2.13 12.50 16.23
N ARG A 176 2.42 12.96 15.02
CA ARG A 176 2.43 12.13 13.80
C ARG A 176 3.39 10.95 13.89
N ASN A 177 4.65 11.21 14.29
CA ASN A 177 5.64 10.15 14.43
C ASN A 177 5.18 9.10 15.44
N LYS A 178 4.61 9.53 16.56
CA LYS A 178 4.07 8.65 17.60
C LYS A 178 2.88 7.84 17.09
N ILE A 179 1.94 8.45 16.36
CA ILE A 179 0.78 7.77 15.74
C ILE A 179 1.26 6.72 14.74
N SER A 180 2.21 7.05 13.86
CA SER A 180 2.76 6.13 12.88
C SER A 180 3.44 4.92 13.54
N GLN A 181 4.23 5.14 14.59
CA GLN A 181 4.89 4.09 15.36
C GLN A 181 3.87 3.17 16.07
N ILE A 182 2.85 3.75 16.72
CA ILE A 182 1.80 2.98 17.40
C ILE A 182 1.04 2.11 16.38
N MET A 183 0.70 2.66 15.23
CA MET A 183 -0.02 1.91 14.19
C MET A 183 0.82 0.79 13.58
N GLN A 184 2.13 1.00 13.40
CA GLN A 184 3.06 -0.05 12.97
C GLN A 184 3.20 -1.15 14.04
N ALA A 185 3.36 -0.78 15.31
CA ALA A 185 3.43 -1.72 16.42
C ALA A 185 2.15 -2.54 16.58
N ALA A 186 0.97 -1.92 16.43
CA ALA A 186 -0.32 -2.62 16.47
C ALA A 186 -0.47 -3.61 15.30
N THR A 187 0.08 -3.28 14.12
CA THR A 187 0.09 -4.19 12.96
C THR A 187 0.98 -5.40 13.23
N ILE A 188 2.17 -5.19 13.79
CA ILE A 188 3.10 -6.27 14.16
C ILE A 188 2.47 -7.15 15.25
N SER A 189 1.81 -6.57 16.25
CA SER A 189 1.13 -7.33 17.31
C SER A 189 0.00 -8.20 16.75
N ARG A 190 -0.86 -7.66 15.88
CA ARG A 190 -1.92 -8.44 15.20
C ARG A 190 -1.38 -9.55 14.32
N GLN A 191 -0.24 -9.32 13.64
CA GLN A 191 0.43 -10.36 12.86
C GLN A 191 1.01 -11.46 13.76
N ARG A 192 1.52 -11.11 14.96
CA ARG A 192 1.99 -12.08 15.96
C ARG A 192 0.84 -12.92 16.53
N GLU A 193 -0.30 -12.32 16.82
CA GLU A 193 -1.50 -13.03 17.27
C GLU A 193 -2.05 -14.02 16.23
N ALA A 194 -1.85 -13.72 14.94
CA ALA A 194 -2.24 -14.60 13.83
C ALA A 194 -1.26 -15.79 13.63
N LEU A 195 -0.09 -15.77 14.26
CA LEU A 195 0.90 -16.86 14.17
C LEU A 195 0.61 -17.91 15.24
N ARG A 196 0.32 -19.15 14.81
CA ARG A 196 0.21 -20.30 15.69
C ARG A 196 1.58 -20.98 15.81
N ARG A 197 2.00 -21.22 17.03
CA ARG A 197 3.11 -22.13 17.32
C ARG A 197 2.55 -23.55 17.42
N VAL A 198 3.12 -24.45 16.65
CA VAL A 198 2.79 -25.87 16.69
C VAL A 198 4.05 -26.62 17.11
N ASP A 199 3.99 -27.27 18.26
CA ASP A 199 5.05 -28.16 18.73
C ASP A 199 4.96 -29.48 17.96
N VAL A 200 6.08 -29.93 17.41
CA VAL A 200 6.18 -31.21 16.72
C VAL A 200 7.03 -32.16 17.58
N ASP A 201 6.36 -33.15 18.16
CA ASP A 201 7.02 -34.16 18.97
C ASP A 201 7.78 -35.16 18.09
N GLY A 202 8.96 -35.56 18.56
CA GLY A 202 9.80 -36.54 17.87
C GLY A 202 11.15 -36.71 18.56
N PRO A 203 12.07 -37.50 17.98
CA PRO A 203 13.40 -37.71 18.55
C PRO A 203 14.22 -36.41 18.69
N ARG A 204 13.83 -35.37 17.98
CA ARG A 204 14.32 -34.01 18.12
C ARG A 204 13.12 -33.06 17.98
N PRO A 205 12.48 -32.70 19.10
CA PRO A 205 11.30 -31.83 19.07
C PRO A 205 11.64 -30.46 18.51
N TYR A 206 10.73 -29.87 17.73
CA TYR A 206 10.88 -28.54 17.14
C TYR A 206 9.55 -27.83 17.07
N GLN A 207 9.59 -26.52 16.97
CA GLN A 207 8.42 -25.68 16.83
C GLN A 207 8.24 -25.20 15.39
N VAL A 208 7.02 -25.21 14.89
CA VAL A 208 6.65 -24.66 13.59
C VAL A 208 5.79 -23.42 13.80
N LEU A 209 6.15 -22.33 13.15
CA LEU A 209 5.32 -21.12 13.08
C LEU A 209 4.45 -21.21 11.84
N ILE A 210 3.15 -21.25 12.05
CA ILE A 210 2.16 -21.30 10.97
C ILE A 210 1.36 -20.01 10.99
N GLY A 211 1.32 -19.31 9.87
CA GLY A 211 0.53 -18.09 9.71
C GLY A 211 1.12 -17.09 8.72
N GLN A 212 0.33 -16.08 8.39
CA GLN A 212 0.76 -15.04 7.46
C GLN A 212 1.86 -14.20 8.11
N GLY A 213 3.00 -14.03 7.42
CA GLY A 213 4.17 -13.30 7.94
C GLY A 213 5.16 -14.16 8.74
N ALA A 214 4.95 -15.49 8.83
CA ALA A 214 5.87 -16.40 9.52
C ALA A 214 7.32 -16.30 9.03
N SER A 215 7.53 -16.13 7.74
CA SER A 215 8.86 -15.97 7.13
C SER A 215 9.56 -14.66 7.55
N ALA A 216 8.82 -13.59 7.77
CA ALA A 216 9.39 -12.30 8.21
C ALA A 216 9.87 -12.32 9.67
N GLN A 217 9.31 -13.22 10.48
CA GLN A 217 9.69 -13.38 11.89
C GLN A 217 10.71 -14.50 12.13
N LEU A 218 11.00 -15.29 11.10
CA LEU A 218 11.85 -16.47 11.22
C LEU A 218 13.25 -16.14 11.78
N SER A 219 13.87 -15.05 11.30
CA SER A 219 15.19 -14.62 11.77
C SER A 219 15.21 -14.24 13.24
N HIS A 220 14.13 -13.61 13.75
CA HIS A 220 14.02 -13.24 15.17
C HIS A 220 13.78 -14.47 16.04
N THR A 221 12.91 -15.36 15.60
CA THR A 221 12.60 -16.61 16.32
C THR A 221 13.81 -17.55 16.35
N LEU A 222 14.59 -17.63 15.28
CA LEU A 222 15.83 -18.43 15.25
C LEU A 222 16.87 -17.90 16.23
N VAL A 223 16.99 -16.58 16.41
CA VAL A 223 17.87 -15.98 17.42
C VAL A 223 17.39 -16.29 18.83
N GLU A 224 16.08 -16.20 19.09
CA GLU A 224 15.49 -16.58 20.40
C GLU A 224 15.70 -18.05 20.74
N LEU A 225 15.74 -18.92 19.72
CA LEU A 225 16.02 -20.36 19.86
C LEU A 225 17.52 -20.70 19.87
N GLY A 226 18.42 -19.70 19.89
CA GLY A 226 19.87 -19.89 19.99
C GLY A 226 20.58 -20.18 18.67
N TYR A 227 19.93 -19.98 17.51
CA TYR A 227 20.59 -20.13 16.21
C TYR A 227 21.26 -18.81 15.81
N SER A 228 22.56 -18.86 15.50
CA SER A 228 23.27 -17.67 15.01
C SER A 228 22.98 -17.40 13.52
N LYS A 229 23.10 -16.12 13.12
CA LYS A 229 22.94 -15.69 11.70
C LYS A 229 23.89 -16.34 10.71
N SER A 230 24.90 -17.06 11.20
CA SER A 230 25.97 -17.66 10.41
C SER A 230 25.79 -19.14 10.09
N THR A 231 24.65 -19.75 10.38
CA THR A 231 24.42 -21.18 10.11
C THR A 231 24.01 -21.39 8.63
N PRO A 232 24.86 -21.96 7.75
CA PRO A 232 24.63 -21.98 6.30
C PRO A 232 23.59 -22.99 5.78
N SER A 233 22.92 -23.73 6.66
CA SER A 233 22.12 -24.91 6.27
C SER A 233 20.60 -24.67 6.22
N TYR A 234 20.14 -23.40 6.23
CA TYR A 234 18.72 -23.10 6.15
C TYR A 234 18.25 -22.99 4.71
N CYS A 235 17.65 -24.03 4.16
CA CYS A 235 17.00 -24.02 2.85
C CYS A 235 15.47 -23.95 3.05
N PRO A 236 14.80 -22.84 2.67
CA PRO A 236 13.34 -22.71 2.80
C PRO A 236 12.54 -23.81 2.08
N ARG A 237 13.15 -24.49 1.09
CA ARG A 237 12.48 -25.55 0.31
C ARG A 237 12.29 -26.87 1.08
N ARG A 238 12.91 -27.07 2.24
CA ARG A 238 12.72 -28.28 3.06
C ARG A 238 11.57 -28.20 4.05
N LEU A 239 10.97 -27.02 4.23
CA LEU A 239 9.78 -26.82 5.11
C LEU A 239 8.43 -26.95 4.36
N MET A 240 8.46 -27.20 3.04
CA MET A 240 7.25 -27.33 2.21
C MET A 240 7.00 -28.80 1.74
N ARG A 241 7.42 -29.77 2.54
CA ARG A 241 6.98 -31.18 2.36
C ARG A 241 6.36 -31.69 3.64
#